data_e476896f1fb14e5cd8f79f442a70641c
#
_entry.id   e476896f1fb14e5cd8f79f442a70641c
#
_cell.length_a   1.000
_cell.length_b   1.000
_cell.length_c   1.000
_cell.angle_alpha   90.00
_cell.angle_beta   90.00
_cell.angle_gamma   90.00
#
_symmetry.space_group_name_H-M   'P 1'
#
loop_
_entity.id
_entity.type
_entity.pdbx_description
1 polymer ?
#
loop_
_entity_poly.entity_id
_entity_poly.type
_entity_poly.pdbx_seq_one_letter_code
_entity_poly.pdbx_strand_id
1 'polypeptide(L)'
;MAEVLSIDELRERIDVIDNQLVRLLNVRVACAVEIGKLKHELGMPVYQPEREKKVLEKVKQSAQQLAGPLTADAVVRIFERIIDEARRAERESGSTSEDFGPLIGE
;
A
#
# COMPACT_ATOMS: atom_id res chain seq x y z
N MET A 1 27.32 25.29 6.97
CA MET A 1 27.48 25.06 5.57
C MET A 1 26.89 23.73 5.16
N ALA A 2 26.09 23.73 4.14
CA ALA A 2 25.46 22.48 3.75
C ALA A 2 26.46 21.58 3.05
N GLU A 3 26.41 20.30 3.36
CA GLU A 3 27.25 19.36 2.68
C GLU A 3 26.63 18.96 1.40
N VAL A 4 27.45 18.83 0.37
CA VAL A 4 26.98 18.35 -0.91
C VAL A 4 27.33 16.88 -0.98
N LEU A 5 26.30 16.05 -1.06
CA LEU A 5 26.47 14.60 -1.15
C LEU A 5 26.80 14.23 -2.59
N SER A 6 27.64 13.22 -2.73
CA SER A 6 27.95 12.69 -4.04
C SER A 6 26.77 11.88 -4.58
N ILE A 7 26.80 11.59 -5.87
CA ILE A 7 25.79 10.74 -6.48
C ILE A 7 25.78 9.37 -5.81
N ASP A 8 26.95 8.81 -5.51
CA ASP A 8 27.03 7.50 -4.88
C ASP A 8 26.45 7.53 -3.49
N GLU A 9 26.71 8.57 -2.72
CA GLU A 9 26.13 8.70 -1.38
C GLU A 9 24.61 8.82 -1.43
N LEU A 10 24.10 9.56 -2.39
CA LEU A 10 22.66 9.68 -2.54
C LEU A 10 22.02 8.35 -2.96
N ARG A 11 22.70 7.61 -3.83
CA ARG A 11 22.20 6.28 -4.22
C ARG A 11 22.19 5.31 -3.06
N GLU A 12 23.18 5.38 -2.18
CA GLU A 12 23.18 4.55 -0.98
C GLU A 12 22.01 4.89 -0.07
N ARG A 13 21.68 6.18 0.03
CA ARG A 13 20.50 6.59 0.80
C ARG A 13 19.23 6.05 0.18
N ILE A 14 19.13 6.10 -1.14
CA ILE A 14 17.96 5.55 -1.84
C ILE A 14 17.84 4.06 -1.58
N ASP A 15 18.95 3.33 -1.60
CA ASP A 15 18.91 1.90 -1.35
C ASP A 15 18.36 1.58 0.04
N VAL A 16 18.75 2.35 1.04
CA VAL A 16 18.25 2.17 2.40
C VAL A 16 16.75 2.46 2.45
N ILE A 17 16.33 3.56 1.80
CA ILE A 17 14.92 3.93 1.75
C ILE A 17 14.12 2.85 1.04
N ASP A 18 14.64 2.31 -0.06
CA ASP A 18 13.93 1.28 -0.81
C ASP A 18 13.71 0.03 0.05
N ASN A 19 14.71 -0.35 0.84
CA ASN A 19 14.54 -1.47 1.75
C ASN A 19 13.46 -1.21 2.77
N GLN A 20 13.38 0.02 3.28
CA GLN A 20 12.33 0.40 4.22
C GLN A 20 10.96 0.39 3.55
N LEU A 21 10.90 0.86 2.30
CA LEU A 21 9.65 0.85 1.56
C LEU A 21 9.14 -0.57 1.33
N VAL A 22 10.03 -1.48 0.94
CA VAL A 22 9.64 -2.87 0.74
C VAL A 22 9.09 -3.46 2.04
N ARG A 23 9.76 -3.18 3.15
CA ARG A 23 9.30 -3.67 4.44
C ARG A 23 7.92 -3.12 4.80
N LEU A 24 7.73 -1.81 4.62
CA LEU A 24 6.45 -1.18 4.94
C LEU A 24 5.33 -1.68 4.03
N LEU A 25 5.62 -1.89 2.75
CA LEU A 25 4.63 -2.42 1.83
C LEU A 25 4.20 -3.83 2.25
N ASN A 26 5.15 -4.67 2.67
CA ASN A 26 4.80 -6.01 3.12
C ASN A 26 3.96 -5.98 4.38
N VAL A 27 4.27 -5.09 5.32
CA VAL A 27 3.47 -4.96 6.54
C VAL A 27 2.06 -4.50 6.19
N ARG A 28 1.95 -3.53 5.29
CA ARG A 28 0.64 -3.02 4.90
C ARG A 28 -0.19 -4.10 4.21
N VAL A 29 0.43 -4.85 3.31
CA VAL A 29 -0.30 -5.91 2.61
C VAL A 29 -0.70 -7.02 3.57
N ALA A 30 0.15 -7.35 4.55
CA ALA A 30 -0.20 -8.34 5.56
C ALA A 30 -1.43 -7.90 6.34
N CYS A 31 -1.53 -6.60 6.67
CA CYS A 31 -2.73 -6.08 7.33
C CYS A 31 -3.96 -6.24 6.43
N ALA A 32 -3.81 -5.95 5.14
CA ALA A 32 -4.93 -6.08 4.22
C ALA A 32 -5.40 -7.53 4.10
N VAL A 33 -4.46 -8.47 4.05
CA VAL A 33 -4.79 -9.90 4.00
C VAL A 33 -5.55 -10.31 5.26
N GLU A 34 -5.12 -9.85 6.43
CA GLU A 34 -5.82 -10.16 7.67
C GLU A 34 -7.22 -9.57 7.70
N ILE A 35 -7.37 -8.34 7.21
CA ILE A 35 -8.69 -7.73 7.13
C ILE A 35 -9.60 -8.56 6.22
N GLY A 36 -9.07 -9.04 5.10
CA GLY A 36 -9.83 -9.88 4.20
C GLY A 36 -10.33 -11.15 4.87
N LYS A 37 -9.48 -11.78 5.68
CA LYS A 37 -9.87 -12.97 6.42
C LYS A 37 -10.97 -12.66 7.43
N LEU A 38 -10.83 -11.56 8.14
CA LEU A 38 -11.83 -11.16 9.13
C LEU A 38 -13.17 -10.82 8.48
N LYS A 39 -13.13 -10.13 7.34
CA LYS A 39 -14.37 -9.85 6.62
C LYS A 39 -15.08 -11.13 6.22
N HIS A 40 -14.33 -12.10 5.75
CA HIS A 40 -14.91 -13.37 5.37
C HIS A 40 -15.57 -14.05 6.56
N GLU A 41 -14.90 -14.07 7.71
CA GLU A 41 -15.42 -14.68 8.91
C GLU A 41 -16.66 -13.97 9.43
N LEU A 42 -16.69 -12.66 9.28
CA LEU A 42 -17.79 -11.86 9.80
C LEU A 42 -18.92 -11.70 8.80
N GLY A 43 -18.78 -12.26 7.61
CA GLY A 43 -19.81 -12.13 6.58
C GLY A 43 -19.93 -10.72 6.03
N MET A 44 -18.85 -9.93 6.09
CA MET A 44 -18.89 -8.55 5.62
C MET A 44 -18.64 -8.50 4.13
N PRO A 45 -19.10 -7.42 3.48
CA PRO A 45 -18.85 -7.26 2.04
C PRO A 45 -17.37 -7.22 1.74
N VAL A 46 -17.02 -7.89 0.66
CA VAL A 46 -15.65 -7.97 0.28
C VAL A 46 -15.14 -6.68 -0.33
N TYR A 47 -15.87 -6.15 -1.27
CA TYR A 47 -15.48 -4.94 -1.96
C TYR A 47 -16.09 -3.73 -1.26
N GLN A 48 -15.23 -2.82 -0.82
CA GLN A 48 -15.67 -1.61 -0.13
C GLN A 48 -15.05 -0.38 -0.77
N PRO A 49 -15.65 0.11 -1.85
CA PRO A 49 -15.08 1.26 -2.58
C PRO A 49 -14.99 2.52 -1.72
N GLU A 50 -15.87 2.65 -0.74
CA GLU A 50 -15.82 3.82 0.14
C GLU A 50 -14.54 3.86 0.95
N ARG A 51 -14.06 2.69 1.37
CA ARG A 51 -12.80 2.63 2.11
C ARG A 51 -11.62 3.02 1.23
N GLU A 52 -11.61 2.55 -0.02
CA GLU A 52 -10.53 2.90 -0.95
C GLU A 52 -10.50 4.39 -1.20
N LYS A 53 -11.66 4.98 -1.38
CA LYS A 53 -11.76 6.41 -1.59
C LYS A 53 -11.20 7.17 -0.41
N LYS A 54 -11.51 6.74 0.81
CA LYS A 54 -10.99 7.38 2.02
C LYS A 54 -9.47 7.25 2.11
N VAL A 55 -8.92 6.10 1.75
CA VAL A 55 -7.47 5.92 1.77
C VAL A 55 -6.81 6.91 0.82
N LEU A 56 -7.34 7.02 -0.40
CA LEU A 56 -6.75 7.92 -1.39
C LEU A 56 -6.86 9.37 -0.96
N GLU A 57 -7.96 9.75 -0.34
CA GLU A 57 -8.11 11.11 0.16
C GLU A 57 -7.11 11.40 1.28
N LYS A 58 -6.90 10.44 2.18
CA LYS A 58 -5.97 10.63 3.28
C LYS A 58 -4.54 10.78 2.79
N VAL A 59 -4.12 9.93 1.85
CA VAL A 59 -2.73 10.02 1.38
C VAL A 59 -2.52 11.29 0.57
N LYS A 60 -3.56 11.74 -0.14
CA LYS A 60 -3.47 13.00 -0.85
C LYS A 60 -3.24 14.16 0.11
N GLN A 61 -3.99 14.18 1.21
CA GLN A 61 -3.83 15.20 2.23
C GLN A 61 -2.45 15.15 2.86
N SER A 62 -1.96 13.95 3.16
CA SER A 62 -0.62 13.78 3.72
C SER A 62 0.44 14.34 2.78
N ALA A 63 0.30 14.07 1.49
CA ALA A 63 1.25 14.57 0.50
C ALA A 63 1.25 16.09 0.44
N GLN A 64 0.06 16.69 0.54
CA GLN A 64 -0.08 18.14 0.52
C GLN A 64 0.58 18.78 1.72
N GLN A 65 0.47 18.13 2.88
CA GLN A 65 1.05 18.65 4.11
C GLN A 65 2.56 18.49 4.15
N LEU A 66 3.10 17.45 3.54
CA LEU A 66 4.53 17.20 3.60
C LEU A 66 5.34 18.07 2.65
N ALA A 67 4.73 18.60 1.63
CA ALA A 67 5.38 19.57 0.75
C ALA A 67 6.72 19.10 0.20
N GLY A 68 6.78 17.94 -0.36
CA GLY A 68 7.98 17.44 -1.02
C GLY A 68 7.90 17.58 -2.53
N PRO A 69 8.87 17.06 -3.24
CA PRO A 69 8.87 17.11 -4.70
C PRO A 69 7.83 16.19 -5.34
N LEU A 70 7.30 15.26 -4.58
CA LEU A 70 6.28 14.33 -5.10
C LEU A 70 4.92 15.00 -4.98
N THR A 71 4.21 15.15 -6.09
CA THR A 71 2.91 15.82 -6.08
C THR A 71 1.87 14.92 -5.40
N ALA A 72 0.81 15.57 -4.93
CA ALA A 72 -0.30 14.82 -4.33
C ALA A 72 -0.93 13.85 -5.33
N ASP A 73 -1.06 14.27 -6.59
CA ASP A 73 -1.63 13.38 -7.60
C ASP A 73 -0.73 12.19 -7.88
N ALA A 74 0.59 12.38 -7.86
CA ALA A 74 1.52 11.27 -8.01
C ALA A 74 1.40 10.28 -6.85
N VAL A 75 1.25 10.79 -5.63
CA VAL A 75 1.06 9.93 -4.47
C VAL A 75 -0.21 9.11 -4.62
N VAL A 76 -1.30 9.71 -5.09
CA VAL A 76 -2.54 8.98 -5.31
C VAL A 76 -2.33 7.84 -6.31
N ARG A 77 -1.64 8.11 -7.43
CA ARG A 77 -1.38 7.06 -8.43
C ARG A 77 -0.57 5.91 -7.85
N ILE A 78 0.42 6.22 -7.03
CA ILE A 78 1.23 5.19 -6.39
C ILE A 78 0.36 4.34 -5.46
N PHE A 79 -0.50 4.98 -4.69
CA PHE A 79 -1.37 4.25 -3.76
C PHE A 79 -2.44 3.45 -4.47
N GLU A 80 -2.91 3.89 -5.62
CA GLU A 80 -3.81 3.08 -6.41
C GLU A 80 -3.16 1.74 -6.78
N ARG A 81 -1.87 1.79 -7.13
CA ARG A 81 -1.14 0.56 -7.44
C ARG A 81 -0.91 -0.29 -6.21
N ILE A 82 -0.62 0.34 -5.07
CA ILE A 82 -0.45 -0.39 -3.81
C ILE A 82 -1.73 -1.12 -3.44
N ILE A 83 -2.87 -0.45 -3.59
CA ILE A 83 -4.17 -1.05 -3.31
C ILE A 83 -4.43 -2.23 -4.24
N ASP A 84 -4.11 -2.09 -5.53
CA ASP A 84 -4.30 -3.16 -6.49
C ASP A 84 -3.45 -4.38 -6.15
N GLU A 85 -2.20 -4.17 -5.75
CA GLU A 85 -1.32 -5.27 -5.38
C GLU A 85 -1.79 -5.94 -4.08
N ALA A 86 -2.34 -5.16 -3.16
CA ALA A 86 -2.90 -5.73 -1.94
C ALA A 86 -4.08 -6.64 -2.25
N ARG A 87 -4.94 -6.22 -3.20
CA ARG A 87 -6.04 -7.07 -3.63
C ARG A 87 -5.54 -8.37 -4.23
N ARG A 88 -4.49 -8.29 -5.04
CA ARG A 88 -3.89 -9.47 -5.64
C ARG A 88 -3.38 -10.41 -4.56
N ALA A 89 -2.68 -9.88 -3.56
CA ALA A 89 -2.15 -10.69 -2.46
C ALA A 89 -3.27 -11.35 -1.68
N GLU A 90 -4.38 -10.64 -1.47
CA GLU A 90 -5.54 -11.21 -0.80
C GLU A 90 -6.12 -12.37 -1.58
N ARG A 91 -6.24 -12.22 -2.90
CA ARG A 91 -6.78 -13.29 -3.73
C ARG A 91 -5.88 -14.52 -3.69
N GLU A 92 -4.56 -14.32 -3.78
CA GLU A 92 -3.62 -15.42 -3.74
C GLU A 92 -3.63 -16.12 -2.39
N SER A 93 -3.75 -15.35 -1.32
CA SER A 93 -3.85 -15.92 0.02
C SER A 93 -5.15 -16.68 0.17
N GLY A 94 -6.25 -16.15 -0.35
CA GLY A 94 -7.53 -16.82 -0.28
C GLY A 94 -7.57 -18.09 -1.10
N SER A 95 -6.83 -18.12 -2.22
CA SER A 95 -6.86 -19.30 -3.04
C SER A 95 -6.12 -20.46 -2.40
N THR A 96 -5.32 -20.20 -1.40
CA THR A 96 -4.69 -21.32 -0.73
C THR A 96 -5.59 -21.91 0.31
N SER A 97 -6.62 -21.24 0.70
CA SER A 97 -7.52 -21.79 1.62
C SER A 97 -8.48 -22.43 0.83
N GLU A 98 -8.59 -23.50 0.94
CA GLU A 98 -9.45 -24.16 0.22
C GLU A 98 -10.66 -23.74 0.03
N ASP A 99 -11.05 -22.99 0.44
CA ASP A 99 -12.34 -22.68 0.21
C ASP A 99 -12.41 -21.56 -0.57
N PHE A 100 -11.76 -21.30 -1.10
CA PHE A 100 -11.93 -20.32 -1.70
C PHE A 100 -12.33 -19.96 -2.47
N GLY A 101 -12.50 -20.03 -2.60
CA GLY A 101 -13.15 -19.48 -3.22
C GLY A 101 -12.78 -18.21 -3.62
N PRO A 102 -13.26 -17.45 -4.08
CA PRO A 102 -13.09 -16.30 -4.60
C PRO A 102 -12.60 -15.24 -3.94
N LEU A 103 -12.26 -14.61 -4.18
CA LEU A 103 -11.81 -13.75 -3.84
C LEU A 103 -12.07 -12.65 -3.46
N ILE A 104 -11.89 -12.16 -3.11
CA ILE A 104 -12.09 -11.33 -2.26
C ILE A 104 -11.32 -10.22 -2.38
N GLY A 105 -11.60 -9.32 -2.63
CA GLY A 105 -10.96 -8.20 -2.75
C GLY A 105 -10.86 -7.38 -1.63
N GLU A 106 -10.29 -6.45 -1.45
CA GLU A 106 -10.14 -5.82 -0.41
C GLU A 106 -10.39 -4.61 -0.34
#